data_ef0443fead7a44233014cb9e04f6afd9
#
_entry.id   ef0443fead7a44233014cb9e04f6afd9
#
_cell.length_a   1.000
_cell.length_b   1.000
_cell.length_c   1.000
_cell.angle_alpha   90.00
_cell.angle_beta   90.00
_cell.angle_gamma   90.00
#
_symmetry.space_group_name_H-M   'P 1'
#
loop_
_entity.id
_entity.type
_entity.pdbx_description
1 polymer ?
#
loop_
_entity_poly.entity_id
_entity_poly.type
_entity_poly.pdbx_seq_one_letter_code
_entity_poly.pdbx_strand_id
1 'polypeptide(L)'
;MKHALITGSSGHVGSNLIRKLSALDYKVRCIDFDGDHRAYEGFNVEVIKGDITDKESLYPIFEGIDVVFHTAALINLDRRFRAAIETVNIEGTRNVCEVALEKGINKLIHFSSVDAFYRFPIDEPVLEDRKLIEDQKGMPY
;
A
#
# COMPACT_ATOMS: atom_id res chain seq x y z
N MET A 1 -1.23 2.06 23.26
CA MET A 1 -0.36 2.37 22.12
C MET A 1 -1.01 1.69 20.91
N LYS A 2 -1.14 2.39 19.78
CA LYS A 2 -1.76 1.84 18.57
C LYS A 2 -0.72 1.14 17.69
N HIS A 3 -1.14 0.05 17.05
CA HIS A 3 -0.31 -0.72 16.14
C HIS A 3 -0.68 -0.39 14.70
N ALA A 4 0.29 0.05 13.92
CA ALA A 4 0.12 0.37 12.51
C ALA A 4 0.89 -0.64 11.64
N LEU A 5 0.24 -1.16 10.60
CA LEU A 5 0.88 -1.96 9.57
C LEU A 5 1.10 -1.11 8.32
N ILE A 6 2.30 -1.17 7.74
CA ILE A 6 2.61 -0.50 6.48
C ILE A 6 3.03 -1.55 5.45
N THR A 7 2.32 -1.64 4.35
CA THR A 7 2.77 -2.38 3.16
C THR A 7 3.53 -1.44 2.23
N GLY A 8 4.55 -1.92 1.53
CA GLY A 8 5.40 -1.05 0.71
C GLY A 8 6.24 -0.07 1.54
N SER A 9 6.62 -0.50 2.72
CA SER A 9 7.26 0.30 3.77
C SER A 9 8.65 0.83 3.38
N SER A 10 9.38 0.13 2.51
CA SER A 10 10.68 0.58 1.96
C SER A 10 10.55 1.63 0.85
N GLY A 11 9.35 1.83 0.29
CA GLY A 11 9.07 2.83 -0.73
C GLY A 11 9.08 4.27 -0.19
N HIS A 12 8.98 5.25 -1.12
CA HIS A 12 9.02 6.67 -0.78
C HIS A 12 7.95 7.09 0.24
N VAL A 13 6.70 6.70 0.02
CA VAL A 13 5.58 7.03 0.93
C VAL A 13 5.72 6.26 2.23
N GLY A 14 5.98 4.94 2.15
CA GLY A 14 6.08 4.06 3.32
C GLY A 14 7.17 4.49 4.30
N SER A 15 8.37 4.81 3.82
CA SER A 15 9.49 5.27 4.66
C SER A 15 9.20 6.61 5.37
N ASN A 16 8.48 7.52 4.71
CA ASN A 16 8.04 8.76 5.35
C ASN A 16 6.93 8.53 6.40
N LEU A 17 6.04 7.56 6.17
CA LEU A 17 5.04 7.14 7.16
C LEU A 17 5.69 6.55 8.41
N ILE A 18 6.73 5.72 8.27
CA ILE A 18 7.47 5.17 9.41
C ILE A 18 7.95 6.31 10.31
N ARG A 19 8.62 7.32 9.74
CA ARG A 19 9.10 8.48 10.48
C ARG A 19 7.98 9.20 11.22
N LYS A 20 6.87 9.44 10.53
CA LYS A 20 5.72 10.15 11.11
C LYS A 20 5.03 9.36 12.22
N LEU A 21 4.77 8.07 11.99
CA LEU A 21 4.07 7.22 12.95
C LEU A 21 4.93 6.94 14.18
N SER A 22 6.24 6.75 14.03
CA SER A 22 7.17 6.60 15.16
C SER A 22 7.18 7.86 16.05
N ALA A 23 7.09 9.06 15.45
CA ALA A 23 6.98 10.31 16.20
C ALA A 23 5.61 10.50 16.89
N LEU A 24 4.60 9.70 16.55
CA LEU A 24 3.25 9.71 17.13
C LEU A 24 3.01 8.52 18.07
N ASP A 25 4.07 7.89 18.57
CA ASP A 25 4.02 6.74 19.49
C ASP A 25 3.23 5.52 18.96
N TYR A 26 3.22 5.31 17.65
CA TYR A 26 2.72 4.06 17.09
C TYR A 26 3.78 2.97 17.18
N LYS A 27 3.36 1.74 17.48
CA LYS A 27 4.15 0.55 17.14
C LYS A 27 3.95 0.24 15.66
N VAL A 28 5.03 0.31 14.90
CA VAL A 28 4.97 0.16 13.45
C VAL A 28 5.47 -1.22 13.06
N ARG A 29 4.63 -1.95 12.34
CA ARG A 29 4.99 -3.19 11.64
C ARG A 29 5.07 -2.90 10.15
N CYS A 30 6.13 -3.37 9.51
CA CYS A 30 6.43 -3.16 8.11
C CYS A 30 6.40 -4.49 7.36
N ILE A 31 5.68 -4.54 6.23
CA ILE A 31 5.86 -5.63 5.26
C ILE A 31 6.86 -5.16 4.23
N ASP A 32 7.93 -5.92 4.06
CA ASP A 32 8.95 -5.69 3.06
C ASP A 32 9.14 -6.93 2.18
N PHE A 33 9.11 -6.72 0.87
CA PHE A 33 9.27 -7.78 -0.11
C PHE A 33 10.75 -8.10 -0.36
N ASP A 34 11.57 -7.06 -0.55
CA ASP A 34 12.98 -7.20 -0.96
C ASP A 34 13.95 -7.30 0.20
N GLY A 35 13.56 -6.88 1.41
CA GLY A 35 14.42 -6.89 2.61
C GLY A 35 15.47 -5.77 2.61
N ASP A 36 15.22 -4.64 1.93
CA ASP A 36 16.08 -3.46 2.02
C ASP A 36 15.88 -2.75 3.37
N HIS A 37 16.77 -3.04 4.31
CA HIS A 37 16.68 -2.53 5.67
C HIS A 37 17.06 -1.04 5.83
N ARG A 38 17.59 -0.39 4.81
CA ARG A 38 18.02 1.03 4.90
C ARG A 38 16.87 1.98 5.22
N ALA A 39 15.66 1.67 4.76
CA ALA A 39 14.46 2.46 5.05
C ALA A 39 14.07 2.46 6.54
N TYR A 40 14.60 1.52 7.32
CA TYR A 40 14.25 1.27 8.71
C TYR A 40 15.32 1.73 9.70
N GLU A 41 16.49 2.16 9.22
CA GLU A 41 17.60 2.60 10.07
C GLU A 41 17.20 3.73 11.00
N GLY A 42 17.49 3.56 12.28
CA GLY A 42 17.17 4.54 13.32
C GLY A 42 15.73 4.52 13.83
N PHE A 43 14.88 3.61 13.35
CA PHE A 43 13.52 3.44 13.81
C PHE A 43 13.31 2.10 14.52
N ASN A 44 12.54 2.13 15.63
CA ASN A 44 12.14 0.91 16.34
C ASN A 44 10.86 0.36 15.68
N VAL A 45 11.02 -0.40 14.60
CA VAL A 45 9.94 -1.00 13.83
C VAL A 45 10.12 -2.52 13.71
N GLU A 46 9.02 -3.24 13.64
CA GLU A 46 9.01 -4.66 13.34
C GLU A 46 8.97 -4.84 11.82
N VAL A 47 9.99 -5.44 11.23
CA VAL A 47 10.05 -5.71 9.79
C VAL A 47 9.80 -7.19 9.54
N ILE A 48 8.78 -7.50 8.76
CA ILE A 48 8.41 -8.85 8.37
C ILE A 48 8.53 -8.96 6.85
N LYS A 49 9.24 -9.99 6.39
CA LYS A 49 9.24 -10.33 4.98
C LYS A 49 7.88 -10.88 4.58
N GLY A 50 7.27 -10.30 3.54
CA GLY A 50 5.97 -10.74 3.07
C GLY A 50 5.67 -10.24 1.66
N ASP A 51 4.77 -10.98 1.00
CA ASP A 51 4.27 -10.66 -0.33
C ASP A 51 2.75 -10.45 -0.26
N ILE A 52 2.27 -9.28 -0.66
CA ILE A 52 0.84 -8.99 -0.65
C ILE A 52 0.04 -9.85 -1.64
N THR A 53 0.71 -10.50 -2.60
CA THR A 53 0.07 -11.43 -3.54
C THR A 53 -0.19 -12.81 -2.94
N ASP A 54 0.45 -13.13 -1.82
CA ASP A 54 0.22 -14.35 -1.04
C ASP A 54 -0.70 -14.05 0.16
N LYS A 55 -2.02 -14.19 -0.06
CA LYS A 55 -3.05 -13.88 0.94
C LYS A 55 -2.85 -14.62 2.26
N GLU A 56 -2.52 -15.91 2.18
CA GLU A 56 -2.38 -16.77 3.37
C GLU A 56 -1.23 -16.29 4.28
N SER A 57 -0.15 -15.81 3.68
CA SER A 57 0.98 -15.26 4.43
C SER A 57 0.66 -13.98 5.19
N LEU A 58 -0.38 -13.25 4.82
CA LEU A 58 -0.77 -11.98 5.45
C LEU A 58 -1.48 -12.18 6.79
N TYR A 59 -2.22 -13.27 7.00
CA TYR A 59 -3.03 -13.46 8.22
C TYR A 59 -2.24 -13.31 9.53
N PRO A 60 -1.07 -13.93 9.72
CA PRO A 60 -0.28 -13.75 10.93
C PRO A 60 0.31 -12.33 11.02
N ILE A 61 0.60 -11.68 9.87
CA ILE A 61 1.19 -10.35 9.84
C ILE A 61 0.18 -9.28 10.31
N PHE A 62 -1.11 -9.50 10.06
CA PHE A 62 -2.19 -8.59 10.44
C PHE A 62 -2.67 -8.76 11.89
N GLU A 63 -2.12 -9.70 12.63
CA GLU A 63 -2.54 -9.95 14.02
C GLU A 63 -2.19 -8.78 14.93
N GLY A 64 -3.19 -8.30 15.69
CA GLY A 64 -3.02 -7.20 16.64
C GLY A 64 -2.84 -5.81 16.02
N ILE A 65 -3.18 -5.62 14.73
CA ILE A 65 -3.09 -4.35 14.02
C ILE A 65 -4.37 -3.53 14.20
N ASP A 66 -4.24 -2.25 14.50
CA ASP A 66 -5.35 -1.30 14.64
C ASP A 66 -5.63 -0.55 13.32
N VAL A 67 -4.57 -0.27 12.54
CA VAL A 67 -4.67 0.48 11.28
C VAL A 67 -3.67 -0.03 10.26
N VAL A 68 -4.13 -0.14 9.00
CA VAL A 68 -3.29 -0.50 7.85
C VAL A 68 -3.09 0.71 6.96
N PHE A 69 -1.84 0.98 6.59
CA PHE A 69 -1.44 1.90 5.53
C PHE A 69 -0.95 1.07 4.34
N HIS A 70 -1.77 1.01 3.31
CA HIS A 70 -1.45 0.24 2.11
C HIS A 70 -0.81 1.15 1.07
N THR A 71 0.53 1.11 1.00
CA THR A 71 1.33 1.91 0.07
C THR A 71 2.10 1.06 -0.93
N ALA A 72 1.99 -0.26 -0.83
CA ALA A 72 2.61 -1.18 -1.78
C ALA A 72 1.96 -1.03 -3.16
N ALA A 73 2.79 -0.80 -4.16
CA ALA A 73 2.41 -0.81 -5.56
C ALA A 73 3.63 -1.11 -6.43
N LEU A 74 3.42 -1.80 -7.54
CA LEU A 74 4.41 -1.96 -8.58
C LEU A 74 4.15 -0.92 -9.67
N ILE A 75 5.13 -0.03 -9.89
CA ILE A 75 5.07 1.02 -10.92
C ILE A 75 6.12 0.72 -11.98
N ASN A 76 5.68 0.43 -13.19
CA ASN A 76 6.56 0.20 -14.33
C ASN A 76 5.86 0.61 -15.63
N LEU A 77 6.51 1.39 -16.47
CA LEU A 77 5.96 1.86 -17.74
C LEU A 77 6.14 0.85 -18.89
N ASP A 78 6.92 -0.21 -18.67
CA ASP A 78 7.14 -1.24 -19.67
C ASP A 78 5.97 -2.24 -19.69
N ARG A 79 5.31 -2.33 -20.83
CA ARG A 79 4.16 -3.23 -21.04
C ARG A 79 4.44 -4.69 -20.77
N ARG A 80 5.70 -5.12 -20.79
CA ARG A 80 6.11 -6.49 -20.44
C ARG A 80 5.79 -6.85 -18.99
N PHE A 81 5.73 -5.85 -18.12
CA PHE A 81 5.43 -6.02 -16.69
C PHE A 81 3.93 -5.89 -16.36
N ARG A 82 3.06 -5.70 -17.36
CA ARG A 82 1.63 -5.47 -17.12
C ARG A 82 0.98 -6.55 -16.25
N ALA A 83 1.22 -7.81 -16.52
CA ALA A 83 0.66 -8.90 -15.74
C ALA A 83 1.13 -8.85 -14.27
N ALA A 84 2.42 -8.56 -14.03
CA ALA A 84 2.94 -8.40 -12.68
C ALA A 84 2.34 -7.19 -11.97
N ILE A 85 2.13 -6.08 -12.70
CA ILE A 85 1.49 -4.87 -12.18
C ILE A 85 0.04 -5.19 -11.77
N GLU A 86 -0.73 -5.86 -12.62
CA GLU A 86 -2.10 -6.27 -12.33
C GLU A 86 -2.15 -7.21 -11.10
N THR A 87 -1.25 -8.19 -11.03
CA THR A 87 -1.17 -9.09 -9.88
C THR A 87 -0.87 -8.33 -8.58
N VAL A 88 0.14 -7.48 -8.56
CA VAL A 88 0.52 -6.75 -7.35
C VAL A 88 -0.52 -5.69 -6.98
N ASN A 89 -0.92 -4.85 -7.94
CA ASN A 89 -1.74 -3.68 -7.63
C ASN A 89 -3.23 -4.01 -7.49
N ILE A 90 -3.72 -5.05 -8.16
CA ILE A 90 -5.14 -5.46 -8.07
C ILE A 90 -5.31 -6.60 -7.07
N GLU A 91 -4.68 -7.75 -7.34
CA GLU A 91 -4.88 -8.92 -6.47
C GLU A 91 -4.23 -8.71 -5.10
N GLY A 92 -3.02 -8.12 -5.06
CA GLY A 92 -2.35 -7.79 -3.80
C GLY A 92 -3.17 -6.80 -2.96
N THR A 93 -3.73 -5.74 -3.57
CA THR A 93 -4.61 -4.80 -2.85
C THR A 93 -5.88 -5.49 -2.36
N ARG A 94 -6.49 -6.37 -3.18
CA ARG A 94 -7.64 -7.16 -2.78
C ARG A 94 -7.32 -8.02 -1.55
N ASN A 95 -6.22 -8.75 -1.57
CA ASN A 95 -5.78 -9.59 -0.45
C ASN A 95 -5.61 -8.77 0.83
N VAL A 96 -4.96 -7.62 0.76
CA VAL A 96 -4.78 -6.72 1.90
C VAL A 96 -6.12 -6.24 2.45
N CYS A 97 -7.06 -5.86 1.59
CA CYS A 97 -8.40 -5.42 2.01
C CYS A 97 -9.21 -6.55 2.63
N GLU A 98 -9.21 -7.74 2.02
CA GLU A 98 -9.94 -8.90 2.52
C GLU A 98 -9.40 -9.36 3.88
N VAL A 99 -8.08 -9.49 4.03
CA VAL A 99 -7.47 -9.87 5.32
C VAL A 99 -7.74 -8.81 6.39
N ALA A 100 -7.67 -7.54 6.05
CA ALA A 100 -7.99 -6.46 6.98
C ALA A 100 -9.45 -6.55 7.46
N LEU A 101 -10.38 -6.84 6.55
CA LEU A 101 -11.80 -7.01 6.87
C LEU A 101 -12.03 -8.24 7.74
N GLU A 102 -11.46 -9.39 7.39
CA GLU A 102 -11.59 -10.65 8.11
C GLU A 102 -10.96 -10.59 9.52
N LYS A 103 -9.89 -9.82 9.70
CA LYS A 103 -9.27 -9.53 11.00
C LYS A 103 -9.99 -8.44 11.80
N GLY A 104 -11.04 -7.84 11.26
CA GLY A 104 -11.81 -6.79 11.94
C GLY A 104 -11.02 -5.50 12.16
N ILE A 105 -10.07 -5.19 11.29
CA ILE A 105 -9.25 -3.98 11.38
C ILE A 105 -10.12 -2.75 11.15
N ASN A 106 -10.11 -1.82 12.09
CA ASN A 106 -11.01 -0.67 12.11
C ASN A 106 -10.75 0.34 10.98
N LYS A 107 -9.53 0.41 10.47
CA LYS A 107 -9.14 1.41 9.47
C LYS A 107 -8.07 0.91 8.51
N LEU A 108 -8.37 1.02 7.23
CA LEU A 108 -7.41 0.84 6.15
C LEU A 108 -7.32 2.14 5.36
N ILE A 109 -6.09 2.60 5.12
CA ILE A 109 -5.79 3.79 4.32
C ILE A 109 -5.04 3.30 3.09
N HIS A 110 -5.69 3.36 1.94
CA HIS A 110 -5.10 3.02 0.66
C HIS A 110 -4.56 4.26 -0.04
N PHE A 111 -3.33 4.17 -0.56
CA PHE A 111 -2.72 5.21 -1.36
C PHE A 111 -2.97 4.92 -2.83
N SER A 112 -3.86 5.69 -3.42
CA SER A 112 -4.17 5.66 -4.84
C SER A 112 -3.33 6.68 -5.62
N SER A 113 -3.66 6.92 -6.86
CA SER A 113 -2.97 7.88 -7.74
C SER A 113 -3.97 8.86 -8.35
N VAL A 114 -3.50 10.05 -8.68
CA VAL A 114 -4.26 10.99 -9.50
C VAL A 114 -4.62 10.40 -10.87
N ASP A 115 -3.84 9.45 -11.36
CA ASP A 115 -4.13 8.74 -12.60
C ASP A 115 -5.37 7.82 -12.53
N ALA A 116 -5.93 7.60 -11.35
CA ALA A 116 -7.22 6.92 -11.21
C ALA A 116 -8.41 7.79 -11.62
N PHE A 117 -8.22 9.09 -11.72
CA PHE A 117 -9.28 10.02 -12.11
C PHE A 117 -9.32 10.24 -13.62
N TYR A 118 -10.51 10.55 -14.12
CA TYR A 118 -10.70 10.93 -15.52
C TYR A 118 -9.93 12.21 -15.84
N ARG A 119 -9.13 12.20 -16.91
CA ARG A 119 -8.16 13.25 -17.21
C ARG A 119 -8.76 14.55 -17.77
N PHE A 120 -9.99 14.48 -18.28
CA PHE A 120 -10.59 15.64 -18.93
C PHE A 120 -11.67 16.29 -18.07
N PRO A 121 -11.83 17.60 -18.15
CA PRO A 121 -10.98 18.57 -18.86
C PRO A 121 -9.62 18.76 -18.16
N ILE A 122 -8.57 19.06 -18.94
CA ILE A 122 -7.18 19.16 -18.43
C ILE A 122 -6.95 20.46 -17.65
N ASP A 123 -7.72 21.48 -17.96
CA ASP A 123 -7.63 22.85 -17.42
C ASP A 123 -8.37 23.03 -16.09
N GLU A 124 -9.08 22.00 -15.63
CA GLU A 124 -9.76 22.01 -14.34
C GLU A 124 -8.98 21.24 -13.27
N PRO A 125 -8.96 21.72 -12.02
CA PRO A 125 -8.41 20.96 -10.90
C PRO A 125 -9.05 19.59 -10.75
N VAL A 126 -8.26 18.60 -10.39
CA VAL A 126 -8.79 17.28 -10.00
C VAL A 126 -9.25 17.35 -8.54
N LEU A 127 -10.55 17.27 -8.32
CA LEU A 127 -11.18 17.25 -7.01
C LEU A 127 -11.63 15.81 -6.68
N GLU A 128 -11.98 15.57 -5.42
CA GLU A 128 -12.36 14.24 -4.90
C GLU A 128 -13.65 13.67 -5.53
N ASP A 129 -14.51 14.53 -6.06
CA ASP A 129 -15.75 14.17 -6.76
C ASP A 129 -15.56 13.90 -8.25
N ARG A 130 -14.33 14.10 -8.78
CA ARG A 130 -14.06 13.80 -10.18
C ARG A 130 -14.25 12.30 -10.46
N LYS A 131 -14.91 12.03 -11.61
CA LYS A 131 -15.17 10.66 -12.07
C LYS A 131 -13.88 9.84 -12.16
N LEU A 132 -13.92 8.60 -11.66
CA LEU A 132 -12.84 7.64 -11.82
C LEU A 132 -12.84 7.07 -13.25
N ILE A 133 -11.68 6.61 -13.71
CA ILE A 133 -11.54 5.90 -14.97
C ILE A 133 -12.17 4.52 -14.82
N GLU A 134 -13.16 4.21 -15.65
CA GLU A 134 -13.85 2.92 -15.65
C GLU A 134 -13.18 1.87 -16.53
N ASP A 135 -12.49 2.31 -17.60
CA ASP A 135 -11.78 1.42 -18.54
C ASP A 135 -10.30 1.81 -18.60
N GLN A 136 -9.47 0.93 -18.07
CA GLN A 136 -8.01 1.10 -18.04
C GLN A 136 -7.30 0.53 -19.28
N LYS A 137 -8.03 0.23 -20.38
CA LYS A 137 -7.40 -0.23 -21.62
C LYS A 137 -6.40 0.80 -22.12
N GLY A 138 -5.13 0.45 -22.02
CA GLY A 138 -4.02 1.30 -22.48
C GLY A 138 -3.30 2.08 -21.38
N MET A 139 -3.74 2.02 -20.14
CA MET A 139 -2.99 2.56 -19.01
C MET A 139 -1.85 1.63 -18.61
N PRO A 140 -0.64 2.15 -18.31
CA PRO A 140 0.51 1.32 -17.98
C PRO A 140 0.48 0.76 -16.56
N TYR A 141 -0.36 1.30 -15.66
CA TYR A 141 -0.54 0.84 -14.26
C TYR A 141 -1.89 1.29 -13.69
#